data_a94827e1a73304683524da5dcb73d3fa
#
_entry.id   a94827e1a73304683524da5dcb73d3fa
#
_cell.length_a   1.000
_cell.length_b   1.000
_cell.length_c   1.000
_cell.angle_alpha   90.00
_cell.angle_beta   90.00
_cell.angle_gamma   90.00
#
_symmetry.space_group_name_H-M   'P 1'
#
loop_
_entity.id
_entity.type
_entity.pdbx_description
1 polymer ?
#
loop_
_entity_poly.entity_id
_entity_poly.type
_entity_poly.pdbx_seq_one_letter_code
_entity_poly.pdbx_strand_id
1 'polypeptide(L)'
;MRKSNLSTERKNNGKRTAWISGALFLSFCLTCGAAEAQNASLWPQIRLGRNSTAAEEKDPPVIISKPMTLSADRTGSARRVEKVASIAPRPAADAPDDDNLFVAQSAEKGNVPDPPAVPDSGDTVSTDTDAAGNASPAQAEESASGSPAMNYSTQGETLEEAWNAALAASRALSAKDYERLGADATADAARAVAMPKVTNVTGLHTVSEELAIKTDVPMSQLLPILPDITLNTPVLEKDFVSTTTALTIPIYMGGRVRNMIEAAESASNAISAGRQIQEKDLKYEVAQTYFLVLRVRHLYEVAAEAEKTIAEHEKDAQRLLDNGIVTKNVILAAQVAHANARQDLIKAENAVRLSQAAYNRLLWRSLETPVDIADVDIPPLSGDLESLTQTAVSHRPELTALAYKSRALSAKSRVYRADRLPQVAAIGTYNYLENSHLNENSFFTGSVGVEWTPFDGGVSRNRQAATEYEAMAVTREYEEAESKIRLQVYKCWQDEQETRERVRAAEKAVESARENLRVVNRGFKEGLTNHTEVLDAQTMLTHAQSNLANACYDAILATYYLQRATGNL
;
A
#
# COMPACT_ATOMS: atom_id res chain seq x y z
N MET A 1 34.69 82.17 5.28
CA MET A 1 34.17 82.93 4.13
C MET A 1 33.84 82.00 2.99
N ARG A 2 32.71 81.92 2.62
CA ARG A 2 31.77 81.79 1.49
C ARG A 2 30.71 80.72 1.70
N LYS A 3 29.61 81.17 2.29
CA LYS A 3 28.25 80.60 2.08
C LYS A 3 27.73 81.32 0.81
N SER A 4 27.06 80.58 -0.04
CA SER A 4 25.85 80.94 -0.75
C SER A 4 25.75 80.19 -2.09
N ASN A 5 24.52 79.75 -2.31
CA ASN A 5 23.88 79.34 -3.55
C ASN A 5 23.68 77.82 -3.75
N LEU A 6 22.60 77.37 -3.11
CA LEU A 6 21.85 76.13 -3.45
C LEU A 6 20.42 76.38 -3.05
N SER A 7 19.66 77.13 -3.81
CA SER A 7 18.19 77.22 -3.65
C SER A 7 17.58 77.76 -4.97
N THR A 8 17.48 76.93 -5.99
CA THR A 8 16.53 77.21 -7.13
C THR A 8 16.29 76.02 -8.07
N GLU A 9 16.52 74.79 -7.64
CA GLU A 9 16.26 73.64 -8.54
C GLU A 9 15.24 72.57 -7.96
N ARG A 10 14.34 72.97 -7.09
CA ARG A 10 13.38 72.05 -6.43
C ARG A 10 11.92 72.33 -6.74
N LYS A 11 11.60 72.93 -7.89
CA LYS A 11 10.19 73.21 -8.21
C LYS A 11 9.67 72.67 -9.56
N ASN A 12 10.42 71.87 -10.30
CA ASN A 12 9.94 71.40 -11.62
C ASN A 12 9.77 69.89 -11.79
N ASN A 13 10.02 69.07 -10.75
CA ASN A 13 9.87 67.61 -10.84
C ASN A 13 8.52 67.07 -10.30
N GLY A 14 7.56 67.93 -9.89
CA GLY A 14 6.28 67.51 -9.30
C GLY A 14 5.14 67.29 -10.32
N LYS A 15 5.34 67.53 -11.60
CA LYS A 15 4.26 67.40 -12.62
C LYS A 15 4.52 66.34 -13.69
N ARG A 16 5.63 65.59 -13.66
CA ARG A 16 5.91 64.49 -14.62
C ARG A 16 5.55 63.11 -14.13
N THR A 17 5.23 62.91 -12.85
CA THR A 17 4.91 61.61 -12.26
C THR A 17 3.41 61.23 -12.29
N ALA A 18 2.53 62.13 -12.69
CA ALA A 18 1.10 61.89 -12.68
C ALA A 18 0.51 61.26 -13.99
N TRP A 19 1.33 61.18 -15.08
CA TRP A 19 0.87 60.66 -16.38
C TRP A 19 1.28 59.24 -16.70
N ILE A 20 2.17 58.61 -15.94
CA ILE A 20 2.68 57.26 -16.18
C ILE A 20 1.81 56.20 -15.46
N SER A 21 0.98 56.58 -14.45
CA SER A 21 0.13 55.65 -13.70
C SER A 21 -1.10 55.13 -14.46
N GLY A 22 -1.53 55.80 -15.53
CA GLY A 22 -2.74 55.41 -16.29
C GLY A 22 -2.51 54.26 -17.30
N ALA A 23 -1.28 54.17 -17.87
CA ALA A 23 -0.98 53.12 -18.87
C ALA A 23 -0.56 51.78 -18.25
N LEU A 24 -0.13 51.79 -17.00
CA LEU A 24 0.29 50.58 -16.26
C LEU A 24 -0.90 49.74 -15.74
N PHE A 25 -2.09 50.33 -15.59
CA PHE A 25 -3.28 49.60 -15.11
C PHE A 25 -3.92 48.69 -16.16
N LEU A 26 -3.72 48.98 -17.46
CA LEU A 26 -4.24 48.13 -18.55
C LEU A 26 -3.38 46.90 -18.81
N SER A 27 -2.09 46.91 -18.49
CA SER A 27 -1.18 45.77 -18.64
C SER A 27 -1.37 44.74 -17.51
N PHE A 28 -1.86 45.17 -16.33
CA PHE A 28 -2.08 44.30 -15.17
C PHE A 28 -3.31 43.39 -15.33
N CYS A 29 -4.33 43.81 -16.07
CA CYS A 29 -5.51 42.97 -16.31
C CYS A 29 -5.31 41.86 -17.37
N LEU A 30 -4.35 42.01 -18.29
CA LEU A 30 -4.09 41.02 -19.35
C LEU A 30 -3.16 39.89 -18.93
N THR A 31 -2.29 40.08 -17.92
CA THR A 31 -1.40 39.03 -17.44
C THR A 31 -1.96 38.21 -16.28
N CYS A 32 -2.93 38.72 -15.52
CA CYS A 32 -3.59 37.98 -14.44
C CYS A 32 -4.55 36.88 -14.96
N GLY A 33 -5.15 37.04 -16.13
CA GLY A 33 -6.07 36.05 -16.71
C GLY A 33 -5.43 34.75 -17.21
N ALA A 34 -4.12 34.74 -17.48
CA ALA A 34 -3.39 33.57 -17.98
C ALA A 34 -2.80 32.68 -16.85
N ALA A 35 -2.67 33.22 -15.64
CA ALA A 35 -2.07 32.48 -14.51
C ALA A 35 -3.09 31.56 -13.77
N GLU A 36 -4.39 31.82 -13.88
CA GLU A 36 -5.41 31.02 -13.19
C GLU A 36 -5.66 29.63 -13.82
N ALA A 37 -5.36 29.46 -15.11
CA ALA A 37 -5.62 28.18 -15.80
C ALA A 37 -4.57 27.08 -15.50
N GLN A 38 -3.42 27.41 -14.92
CA GLN A 38 -2.34 26.43 -14.66
C GLN A 38 -2.27 25.91 -13.22
N ASN A 39 -2.99 26.49 -12.27
CA ASN A 39 -2.94 26.07 -10.87
C ASN A 39 -3.95 24.96 -10.48
N ALA A 40 -4.79 24.50 -11.41
CA ALA A 40 -5.78 23.46 -11.14
C ALA A 40 -5.27 22.01 -11.25
N SER A 41 -4.01 21.77 -11.64
CA SER A 41 -3.50 20.42 -11.97
C SER A 41 -2.39 19.87 -11.06
N LEU A 42 -2.12 20.47 -9.91
CA LEU A 42 -1.02 20.06 -9.01
C LEU A 42 -1.41 19.11 -7.87
N TRP A 43 -2.54 18.39 -8.00
CA TRP A 43 -2.81 17.28 -7.11
C TRP A 43 -2.80 15.98 -7.90
N PRO A 44 -1.84 15.06 -7.65
CA PRO A 44 -2.02 13.69 -8.10
C PRO A 44 -3.27 13.14 -7.40
N GLN A 45 -4.25 12.75 -8.20
CA GLN A 45 -5.38 11.98 -7.72
C GLN A 45 -4.83 10.66 -7.18
N ILE A 46 -4.74 10.53 -5.87
CA ILE A 46 -4.57 9.22 -5.22
C ILE A 46 -5.86 8.45 -5.50
N ARG A 47 -5.88 7.71 -6.61
CA ARG A 47 -6.89 6.69 -6.87
C ARG A 47 -6.59 5.53 -5.94
N LEU A 48 -7.27 5.49 -4.83
CA LEU A 48 -7.48 4.24 -4.10
C LEU A 48 -8.28 3.32 -5.03
N GLY A 49 -7.64 2.24 -5.47
CA GLY A 49 -8.26 1.24 -6.32
C GLY A 49 -9.48 0.63 -5.66
N ARG A 50 -10.67 1.03 -6.12
CA ARG A 50 -11.87 0.22 -5.99
C ARG A 50 -11.88 -0.71 -7.19
N ASN A 51 -11.59 -1.97 -6.97
CA ASN A 51 -12.03 -3.04 -7.85
C ASN A 51 -13.56 -3.08 -7.77
N SER A 52 -14.24 -2.47 -8.74
CA SER A 52 -15.63 -2.77 -9.03
C SER A 52 -15.68 -3.27 -10.47
N THR A 53 -15.82 -4.57 -10.62
CA THR A 53 -16.30 -5.22 -11.83
C THR A 53 -17.70 -4.69 -12.12
N ALA A 54 -17.82 -3.84 -13.13
CA ALA A 54 -19.11 -3.43 -13.67
C ALA A 54 -19.63 -4.53 -14.58
N ALA A 55 -20.64 -5.25 -14.12
CA ALA A 55 -21.51 -6.02 -14.98
C ALA A 55 -22.53 -5.05 -15.61
N GLU A 56 -22.65 -5.14 -16.92
CA GLU A 56 -23.58 -4.43 -17.76
C GLU A 56 -25.01 -4.92 -17.47
N GLU A 57 -25.84 -4.11 -16.80
CA GLU A 57 -27.24 -4.41 -16.54
C GLU A 57 -28.13 -3.46 -17.32
N LYS A 58 -28.95 -4.08 -18.19
CA LYS A 58 -29.94 -3.43 -19.06
C LYS A 58 -31.10 -2.88 -18.22
N ASP A 59 -31.49 -1.64 -18.51
CA ASP A 59 -32.68 -0.97 -17.93
C ASP A 59 -33.98 -1.74 -18.19
N PRO A 60 -34.82 -1.96 -17.15
CA PRO A 60 -36.24 -2.27 -17.35
C PRO A 60 -37.12 -1.01 -17.30
N PRO A 61 -38.32 -1.04 -17.89
CA PRO A 61 -39.12 0.15 -18.20
C PRO A 61 -39.82 0.75 -16.97
N VAL A 62 -39.93 2.10 -17.04
CA VAL A 62 -40.63 2.98 -16.10
C VAL A 62 -42.13 2.67 -16.04
N ILE A 63 -42.65 2.31 -14.87
CA ILE A 63 -44.08 2.30 -14.55
C ILE A 63 -44.39 3.43 -13.59
N ILE A 64 -45.15 4.40 -14.09
CA ILE A 64 -45.71 5.53 -13.35
C ILE A 64 -46.96 5.04 -12.59
N SER A 65 -46.94 5.08 -11.25
CA SER A 65 -48.16 4.94 -10.44
C SER A 65 -48.37 6.18 -9.55
N LYS A 66 -49.62 6.70 -9.62
CA LYS A 66 -50.11 7.90 -8.95
C LYS A 66 -50.16 7.75 -7.41
N PRO A 67 -50.13 8.85 -6.66
CA PRO A 67 -50.24 8.80 -5.20
C PRO A 67 -51.70 8.61 -4.75
N MET A 68 -51.88 7.73 -3.77
CA MET A 68 -53.15 7.47 -3.10
C MET A 68 -53.16 8.17 -1.73
N THR A 69 -54.11 9.05 -1.53
CA THR A 69 -54.37 9.76 -0.28
C THR A 69 -55.02 8.83 0.75
N LEU A 70 -54.52 8.81 1.96
CA LEU A 70 -55.17 8.16 3.11
C LEU A 70 -55.72 9.20 4.07
N SER A 71 -57.04 9.18 4.23
CA SER A 71 -57.77 9.89 5.28
C SER A 71 -57.79 9.07 6.58
N ALA A 72 -57.66 9.77 7.69
CA ALA A 72 -57.76 9.24 9.03
C ALA A 72 -59.20 8.88 9.41
N ASP A 73 -59.38 7.76 10.13
CA ASP A 73 -60.47 7.69 11.09
C ASP A 73 -60.07 6.82 12.32
N ARG A 74 -60.53 7.29 13.48
CA ARG A 74 -60.33 6.76 14.83
C ARG A 74 -61.43 5.72 15.18
N THR A 75 -61.06 4.81 16.07
CA THR A 75 -61.81 4.16 17.18
C THR A 75 -61.49 2.67 17.23
N GLY A 76 -60.87 2.13 18.25
CA GLY A 76 -61.44 1.79 19.52
C GLY A 76 -61.42 0.29 19.81
N SER A 77 -60.84 -0.11 20.94
CA SER A 77 -61.20 -1.31 21.74
C SER A 77 -60.53 -2.67 21.53
N ALA A 78 -59.64 -2.99 22.41
CA ALA A 78 -59.49 -4.12 23.38
C ALA A 78 -59.86 -5.57 23.04
N ARG A 79 -58.94 -6.47 23.53
CA ARG A 79 -59.05 -7.91 23.97
C ARG A 79 -59.00 -8.95 22.85
N ARG A 80 -58.14 -9.97 22.96
CA ARG A 80 -58.00 -11.07 23.91
C ARG A 80 -56.92 -12.07 23.47
N VAL A 81 -56.30 -12.68 24.44
CA VAL A 81 -55.35 -13.78 24.51
C VAL A 81 -55.86 -15.10 23.87
N GLU A 82 -54.89 -15.92 23.45
CA GLU A 82 -54.84 -17.38 23.21
C GLU A 82 -54.54 -17.75 21.74
N LYS A 83 -53.56 -18.57 21.39
CA LYS A 83 -53.23 -19.92 21.86
C LYS A 83 -51.88 -20.37 21.27
N VAL A 84 -51.13 -21.04 22.11
CA VAL A 84 -49.93 -21.84 21.80
C VAL A 84 -50.33 -23.01 20.89
N ALA A 85 -49.57 -23.21 19.81
CA ALA A 85 -49.52 -24.48 19.11
C ALA A 85 -48.04 -24.84 18.83
N SER A 86 -47.61 -25.88 19.52
CA SER A 86 -46.34 -26.58 19.34
C SER A 86 -46.30 -27.25 17.97
N ILE A 87 -45.21 -27.11 17.22
CA ILE A 87 -44.91 -27.98 16.09
C ILE A 87 -43.49 -28.53 16.33
N ALA A 88 -43.44 -29.86 16.34
CA ALA A 88 -42.29 -30.72 16.56
C ALA A 88 -41.24 -30.58 15.44
N PRO A 89 -39.95 -30.90 15.71
CA PRO A 89 -38.88 -30.81 14.72
C PRO A 89 -38.95 -31.95 13.69
N ARG A 90 -38.75 -31.62 12.42
CA ARG A 90 -38.46 -32.55 11.33
C ARG A 90 -36.97 -32.86 11.28
N PRO A 91 -36.59 -34.09 10.86
CA PRO A 91 -35.21 -34.55 10.88
C PRO A 91 -34.34 -33.90 9.80
N ALA A 92 -33.06 -33.80 10.12
CA ALA A 92 -31.99 -33.31 9.25
C ALA A 92 -31.89 -34.16 7.98
N ALA A 93 -31.80 -33.47 6.83
CA ALA A 93 -31.35 -34.05 5.58
C ALA A 93 -29.94 -33.55 5.32
N ASP A 94 -29.07 -34.49 5.10
CA ASP A 94 -27.74 -34.51 4.50
C ASP A 94 -27.06 -33.18 4.19
N ALA A 95 -25.98 -32.92 4.92
CA ALA A 95 -24.92 -31.99 4.51
C ALA A 95 -24.00 -32.69 3.50
N PRO A 96 -23.60 -32.06 2.40
CA PRO A 96 -22.54 -32.60 1.55
C PRO A 96 -21.17 -32.35 2.18
N ASP A 97 -20.33 -33.38 2.10
CA ASP A 97 -18.92 -33.40 2.44
C ASP A 97 -18.16 -32.33 1.64
N ASP A 98 -17.59 -31.33 2.31
CA ASP A 98 -16.60 -30.40 1.78
C ASP A 98 -15.16 -30.92 2.04
N ASP A 99 -14.83 -32.04 1.45
CA ASP A 99 -13.47 -32.50 1.23
C ASP A 99 -13.16 -32.45 -0.27
N ASN A 100 -12.73 -31.29 -0.78
CA ASN A 100 -11.90 -31.16 -1.98
C ASN A 100 -11.72 -29.68 -2.36
N LEU A 101 -10.69 -29.04 -1.82
CA LEU A 101 -10.22 -27.76 -2.36
C LEU A 101 -8.71 -27.79 -2.61
N PHE A 102 -8.29 -28.66 -3.53
CA PHE A 102 -6.98 -28.57 -4.20
C PHE A 102 -7.01 -29.35 -5.51
N VAL A 103 -7.66 -28.80 -6.56
CA VAL A 103 -7.42 -29.18 -7.95
C VAL A 103 -7.47 -27.95 -8.83
N ALA A 104 -6.30 -27.64 -9.39
CA ALA A 104 -6.01 -27.09 -10.70
C ALA A 104 -7.10 -26.25 -11.41
N GLN A 105 -6.84 -24.95 -11.57
CA GLN A 105 -7.29 -24.23 -12.75
C GLN A 105 -6.15 -24.16 -13.77
N SER A 106 -6.31 -24.96 -14.81
CA SER A 106 -5.49 -24.89 -16.03
C SER A 106 -6.13 -23.94 -17.03
N ALA A 107 -5.29 -23.01 -17.52
CA ALA A 107 -5.24 -22.45 -18.85
C ALA A 107 -6.52 -21.90 -19.52
N GLU A 108 -6.63 -20.59 -19.51
CA GLU A 108 -7.17 -19.87 -20.66
C GLU A 108 -6.12 -18.87 -21.19
N LYS A 109 -5.80 -19.03 -22.48
CA LYS A 109 -4.86 -18.22 -23.23
C LYS A 109 -5.45 -16.84 -23.48
N GLY A 110 -5.00 -15.83 -22.75
CA GLY A 110 -5.23 -14.42 -23.04
C GLY A 110 -3.97 -13.82 -23.68
N ASN A 111 -4.14 -13.30 -24.87
CA ASN A 111 -3.17 -12.61 -25.73
C ASN A 111 -2.48 -11.46 -24.97
N VAL A 112 -1.16 -11.55 -24.79
CA VAL A 112 -0.32 -10.45 -24.27
C VAL A 112 0.26 -9.74 -25.49
N PRO A 113 0.11 -8.41 -25.64
CA PRO A 113 0.80 -7.66 -26.68
C PRO A 113 2.27 -7.47 -26.34
N ASP A 114 3.13 -7.64 -27.34
CA ASP A 114 4.58 -7.47 -27.28
C ASP A 114 4.98 -6.04 -26.88
N PRO A 115 6.09 -5.88 -26.15
CA PRO A 115 6.65 -4.56 -25.85
C PRO A 115 7.33 -3.96 -27.10
N PRO A 116 7.34 -2.62 -27.25
CA PRO A 116 7.91 -1.97 -28.42
C PRO A 116 9.44 -2.09 -28.45
N ALA A 117 9.93 -2.35 -29.66
CA ALA A 117 11.34 -2.48 -29.99
C ALA A 117 12.14 -1.20 -29.72
N VAL A 118 13.32 -1.36 -29.14
CA VAL A 118 14.35 -0.34 -28.97
C VAL A 118 15.08 -0.17 -30.32
N PRO A 119 15.32 1.04 -30.85
CA PRO A 119 16.05 1.21 -32.08
C PRO A 119 17.55 0.97 -31.89
N ASP A 120 18.07 0.14 -32.76
CA ASP A 120 19.47 -0.17 -33.01
C ASP A 120 20.14 1.07 -33.61
N SER A 121 21.15 1.64 -32.96
CA SER A 121 22.06 2.63 -33.54
C SER A 121 23.45 2.01 -33.65
N GLY A 122 23.68 1.39 -34.79
CA GLY A 122 25.02 1.09 -35.24
C GLY A 122 25.72 2.36 -35.71
N ASP A 123 26.94 2.56 -35.24
CA ASP A 123 27.96 3.30 -35.94
C ASP A 123 29.34 2.66 -35.71
N THR A 124 29.83 2.12 -36.78
CA THR A 124 31.18 1.63 -37.02
C THR A 124 32.13 2.78 -37.23
N VAL A 125 33.23 2.82 -36.47
CA VAL A 125 34.46 3.46 -36.97
C VAL A 125 35.65 2.58 -36.63
N SER A 126 36.29 2.13 -37.68
CA SER A 126 37.60 1.49 -37.76
C SER A 126 38.72 2.55 -37.76
N THR A 127 39.85 2.21 -37.28
CA THR A 127 41.22 2.25 -37.84
C THR A 127 42.28 2.44 -36.77
N ASP A 128 43.13 1.49 -36.71
CA ASP A 128 44.57 1.46 -37.07
C ASP A 128 45.60 1.89 -36.02
N THR A 129 46.43 0.92 -35.75
CA THR A 129 47.90 0.72 -35.90
C THR A 129 48.80 0.99 -34.73
N ASP A 130 49.53 -0.16 -34.44
CA ASP A 130 50.94 -0.27 -34.08
C ASP A 130 51.52 0.37 -32.85
N ALA A 131 52.00 -0.46 -31.93
CA ALA A 131 53.42 -0.59 -31.62
C ALA A 131 53.70 -1.68 -30.59
N ALA A 132 54.69 -2.50 -30.92
CA ALA A 132 55.27 -3.59 -30.17
C ALA A 132 55.95 -3.16 -28.88
N GLY A 133 55.81 -4.01 -27.83
CA GLY A 133 56.61 -3.89 -26.58
C GLY A 133 56.57 -5.19 -25.79
N ASN A 134 57.64 -5.94 -25.97
CA ASN A 134 58.00 -7.23 -25.34
C ASN A 134 58.16 -7.09 -23.82
N ALA A 135 57.47 -7.92 -23.00
CA ALA A 135 57.92 -8.32 -21.66
C ALA A 135 57.24 -9.62 -21.21
N SER A 136 58.04 -10.58 -20.86
CA SER A 136 57.81 -11.97 -20.46
C SER A 136 57.14 -12.12 -19.07
N PRO A 137 56.66 -13.32 -18.70
CA PRO A 137 55.46 -13.50 -17.89
C PRO A 137 55.75 -13.52 -16.39
N ALA A 138 54.97 -12.75 -15.64
CA ALA A 138 54.81 -12.93 -14.20
C ALA A 138 53.46 -13.58 -13.92
N GLN A 139 53.48 -14.54 -13.06
CA GLN A 139 52.42 -15.42 -12.59
C GLN A 139 51.11 -14.67 -12.35
N ALA A 140 50.07 -15.03 -13.10
CA ALA A 140 48.71 -14.67 -12.78
C ALA A 140 48.24 -15.58 -11.64
N GLU A 141 48.14 -15.03 -10.46
CA GLU A 141 47.32 -15.58 -9.40
C GLU A 141 45.86 -15.55 -9.85
N GLU A 142 45.33 -16.74 -9.91
CA GLU A 142 43.94 -17.06 -10.16
C GLU A 142 43.09 -16.45 -9.04
N SER A 143 42.67 -15.20 -9.19
CA SER A 143 41.64 -14.61 -8.33
C SER A 143 40.31 -15.26 -8.70
N ALA A 144 40.04 -16.38 -8.01
CA ALA A 144 38.71 -16.95 -7.93
C ALA A 144 37.74 -15.86 -7.52
N SER A 145 36.79 -15.53 -8.42
CA SER A 145 35.61 -14.77 -8.11
C SER A 145 34.79 -15.57 -7.09
N GLY A 146 35.10 -15.39 -5.82
CA GLY A 146 34.34 -15.90 -4.71
C GLY A 146 33.00 -15.14 -4.68
N SER A 147 31.93 -15.75 -5.18
CA SER A 147 30.62 -15.51 -4.64
C SER A 147 30.72 -15.58 -3.12
N PRO A 148 30.09 -14.68 -2.34
CA PRO A 148 30.13 -14.76 -0.90
C PRO A 148 29.53 -16.12 -0.50
N ALA A 149 30.38 -17.05 -0.10
CA ALA A 149 29.99 -18.30 0.54
C ALA A 149 29.27 -17.89 1.82
N MET A 150 27.94 -17.97 1.84
CA MET A 150 27.18 -17.87 3.07
C MET A 150 27.65 -19.01 3.96
N ASN A 151 28.24 -18.66 5.09
CA ASN A 151 28.57 -19.61 6.16
C ASN A 151 27.23 -20.15 6.68
N TYR A 152 26.84 -21.33 6.21
CA TYR A 152 25.79 -22.10 6.85
C TYR A 152 26.28 -22.53 8.21
N SER A 153 25.73 -21.95 9.27
CA SER A 153 26.01 -22.42 10.62
C SER A 153 25.47 -23.85 10.76
N THR A 154 26.20 -24.70 11.39
CA THR A 154 25.83 -26.10 11.72
C THR A 154 24.64 -26.19 12.71
N GLN A 155 24.13 -25.09 13.18
CA GLN A 155 22.84 -24.93 13.87
C GLN A 155 21.88 -24.32 12.87
N GLY A 156 20.72 -24.96 12.62
CA GLY A 156 19.71 -24.53 11.65
C GLY A 156 19.31 -23.05 11.80
N GLU A 157 18.87 -22.45 10.71
CA GLU A 157 18.43 -21.04 10.67
C GLU A 157 17.32 -20.78 11.68
N THR A 158 17.49 -19.77 12.51
CA THR A 158 16.50 -19.37 13.52
C THR A 158 15.39 -18.51 12.91
N LEU A 159 14.23 -18.43 13.58
CA LEU A 159 13.12 -17.59 13.13
C LEU A 159 13.51 -16.09 13.05
N GLU A 160 14.37 -15.60 13.97
CA GLU A 160 14.84 -14.22 13.95
C GLU A 160 15.74 -13.93 12.75
N GLU A 161 16.63 -14.85 12.40
CA GLU A 161 17.46 -14.76 11.20
C GLU A 161 16.59 -14.77 9.93
N ALA A 162 15.57 -15.63 9.89
CA ALA A 162 14.60 -15.67 8.80
C ALA A 162 13.83 -14.34 8.66
N TRP A 163 13.39 -13.73 9.75
CA TRP A 163 12.76 -12.42 9.73
C TRP A 163 13.69 -11.35 9.18
N ASN A 164 14.91 -11.29 9.67
CA ASN A 164 15.90 -10.30 9.21
C ASN A 164 16.21 -10.48 7.72
N ALA A 165 16.37 -11.71 7.25
CA ALA A 165 16.60 -12.01 5.84
C ALA A 165 15.38 -11.61 4.96
N ALA A 166 14.15 -11.93 5.39
CA ALA A 166 12.95 -11.59 4.67
C ALA A 166 12.72 -10.08 4.60
N LEU A 167 12.90 -9.35 5.72
CA LEU A 167 12.78 -7.89 5.77
C LEU A 167 13.78 -7.20 4.84
N ALA A 168 15.03 -7.68 4.82
CA ALA A 168 16.06 -7.12 3.95
C ALA A 168 15.80 -7.40 2.45
N ALA A 169 15.21 -8.56 2.13
CA ALA A 169 15.01 -8.98 0.75
C ALA A 169 13.64 -8.59 0.17
N SER A 170 12.67 -8.23 1.01
CA SER A 170 11.27 -8.00 0.60
C SER A 170 11.10 -6.85 -0.36
N ARG A 171 10.66 -7.16 -1.59
CA ARG A 171 10.30 -6.14 -2.60
C ARG A 171 9.01 -5.40 -2.24
N ALA A 172 8.07 -6.07 -1.58
CA ALA A 172 6.83 -5.44 -1.11
C ALA A 172 7.09 -4.38 -0.04
N LEU A 173 8.00 -4.65 0.90
CA LEU A 173 8.41 -3.68 1.92
C LEU A 173 9.19 -2.52 1.30
N SER A 174 10.11 -2.81 0.37
CA SER A 174 10.85 -1.79 -0.39
C SER A 174 9.90 -0.88 -1.20
N ALA A 175 8.83 -1.43 -1.80
CA ALA A 175 7.82 -0.61 -2.46
C ALA A 175 7.12 0.36 -1.48
N LYS A 176 6.83 -0.08 -0.25
CA LYS A 176 6.28 0.79 0.81
C LYS A 176 7.27 1.85 1.28
N ASP A 177 8.57 1.56 1.27
CA ASP A 177 9.61 2.56 1.54
C ASP A 177 9.63 3.66 0.47
N TYR A 178 9.47 3.31 -0.81
CA TYR A 178 9.35 4.32 -1.89
C TYR A 178 8.04 5.11 -1.80
N GLU A 179 6.91 4.49 -1.43
CA GLU A 179 5.66 5.21 -1.17
C GLU A 179 5.84 6.25 -0.04
N ARG A 180 6.54 5.88 1.04
CA ARG A 180 6.87 6.78 2.15
C ARG A 180 7.76 7.92 1.68
N LEU A 181 8.84 7.65 0.95
CA LEU A 181 9.72 8.68 0.40
C LEU A 181 8.96 9.64 -0.54
N GLY A 182 8.04 9.12 -1.35
CA GLY A 182 7.16 9.94 -2.19
C GLY A 182 6.22 10.85 -1.37
N ALA A 183 5.69 10.34 -0.26
CA ALA A 183 4.86 11.13 0.64
C ALA A 183 5.67 12.19 1.40
N ASP A 184 6.89 11.87 1.83
CA ASP A 184 7.82 12.83 2.45
C ASP A 184 8.17 13.96 1.46
N ALA A 185 8.49 13.62 0.20
CA ALA A 185 8.73 14.62 -0.84
C ALA A 185 7.48 15.49 -1.11
N THR A 186 6.27 14.95 -0.98
CA THR A 186 5.02 15.72 -1.07
C THR A 186 4.87 16.67 0.12
N ALA A 187 5.27 16.27 1.32
CA ALA A 187 5.29 17.15 2.49
C ALA A 187 6.32 18.27 2.33
N ASP A 188 7.50 17.96 1.77
CA ASP A 188 8.53 18.98 1.47
C ASP A 188 8.06 19.95 0.37
N ALA A 189 7.34 19.45 -0.64
CA ALA A 189 6.72 20.32 -1.64
C ALA A 189 5.66 21.26 -1.02
N ALA A 190 4.88 20.77 -0.03
CA ALA A 190 3.94 21.61 0.71
C ALA A 190 4.66 22.72 1.52
N ARG A 191 5.82 22.41 2.12
CA ARG A 191 6.69 23.40 2.80
C ARG A 191 7.24 24.42 1.83
N ALA A 192 7.63 23.98 0.63
CA ALA A 192 8.19 24.83 -0.41
C ALA A 192 7.20 25.88 -0.94
N VAL A 193 5.89 25.70 -0.77
CA VAL A 193 4.86 26.72 -1.12
C VAL A 193 5.04 28.01 -0.31
N ALA A 194 5.66 27.96 0.87
CA ALA A 194 6.00 29.16 1.66
C ALA A 194 7.22 29.92 1.11
N MET A 195 8.00 29.32 0.22
CA MET A 195 9.25 29.90 -0.28
C MET A 195 8.98 30.88 -1.43
N PRO A 196 9.90 31.85 -1.66
CA PRO A 196 9.84 32.70 -2.83
C PRO A 196 9.85 31.90 -4.13
N LYS A 197 8.99 32.26 -5.06
CA LYS A 197 8.86 31.64 -6.38
C LYS A 197 9.36 32.61 -7.45
N VAL A 198 10.28 32.15 -8.29
CA VAL A 198 10.71 32.90 -9.48
C VAL A 198 10.07 32.26 -10.71
N THR A 199 9.43 33.08 -11.53
CA THR A 199 8.87 32.65 -12.82
C THR A 199 9.37 33.57 -13.92
N ASN A 200 9.69 33.00 -15.08
CA ASN A 200 10.00 33.76 -16.29
C ASN A 200 9.02 33.37 -17.38
N VAL A 201 8.45 34.37 -18.03
CA VAL A 201 7.52 34.18 -19.16
C VAL A 201 8.04 35.04 -20.29
N THR A 202 8.39 34.42 -21.41
CA THR A 202 8.83 35.10 -22.65
C THR A 202 7.85 34.72 -23.75
N GLY A 203 7.36 35.71 -24.47
CA GLY A 203 6.41 35.51 -25.56
C GLY A 203 6.65 36.44 -26.73
N LEU A 204 6.41 35.96 -27.96
CA LEU A 204 6.25 36.74 -29.16
C LEU A 204 4.76 37.09 -29.29
N HIS A 205 4.48 38.36 -29.43
CA HIS A 205 3.14 38.89 -29.54
C HIS A 205 2.94 39.54 -30.89
N THR A 206 1.80 39.26 -31.54
CA THR A 206 1.36 39.93 -32.77
C THR A 206 -0.01 40.53 -32.49
N VAL A 207 -0.17 41.82 -32.66
CA VAL A 207 -1.45 42.54 -32.55
C VAL A 207 -1.97 42.89 -33.94
N SER A 208 -3.30 43.00 -34.10
CA SER A 208 -3.94 43.26 -35.40
C SER A 208 -3.52 44.62 -35.99
N GLU A 209 -3.35 45.62 -35.14
CA GLU A 209 -2.98 46.99 -35.52
C GLU A 209 -1.99 47.55 -34.49
N GLU A 210 -1.14 48.54 -34.95
CA GLU A 210 -0.27 49.27 -34.04
C GLU A 210 -1.11 50.13 -33.09
N LEU A 211 -0.76 50.07 -31.81
CA LEU A 211 -1.41 50.89 -30.80
C LEU A 211 -0.82 52.30 -30.82
N ALA A 212 -1.64 53.31 -31.12
CA ALA A 212 -1.23 54.70 -31.14
C ALA A 212 -2.14 55.55 -30.23
N ILE A 213 -1.55 56.54 -29.57
CA ILE A 213 -2.28 57.55 -28.79
C ILE A 213 -2.61 58.71 -29.71
N LYS A 214 -3.90 59.04 -29.84
CA LYS A 214 -4.36 60.23 -30.52
C LYS A 214 -4.41 61.39 -29.54
N THR A 215 -3.64 62.42 -29.84
CA THR A 215 -3.65 63.69 -29.07
C THR A 215 -4.11 64.80 -29.97
N ASP A 216 -5.28 65.33 -29.67
CA ASP A 216 -5.76 66.52 -30.38
C ASP A 216 -5.18 67.78 -29.73
N VAL A 217 -4.35 68.49 -30.50
CA VAL A 217 -3.75 69.75 -30.09
C VAL A 217 -4.57 70.86 -30.69
N PRO A 218 -5.36 71.64 -29.88
CA PRO A 218 -6.21 72.70 -30.36
C PRO A 218 -5.39 73.94 -30.75
N MET A 219 -4.73 73.87 -31.92
CA MET A 219 -3.90 74.97 -32.43
C MET A 219 -4.74 76.23 -32.77
N SER A 220 -6.02 76.05 -33.08
CA SER A 220 -6.96 77.14 -33.31
C SER A 220 -7.17 78.06 -32.08
N GLN A 221 -6.92 77.54 -30.86
CA GLN A 221 -7.00 78.32 -29.61
C GLN A 221 -5.70 79.12 -29.36
N LEU A 222 -4.56 78.72 -29.93
CA LEU A 222 -3.27 79.40 -29.84
C LEU A 222 -3.10 80.45 -30.95
N LEU A 223 -3.53 80.13 -32.17
CA LEU A 223 -3.53 80.96 -33.34
C LEU A 223 -4.79 80.68 -34.19
N PRO A 224 -5.76 81.61 -34.30
CA PRO A 224 -7.05 81.40 -34.98
C PRO A 224 -6.94 81.08 -36.49
N ILE A 225 -5.79 81.15 -37.09
CA ILE A 225 -5.52 80.89 -38.52
C ILE A 225 -5.07 79.43 -38.74
N LEU A 226 -4.69 78.66 -37.67
CA LEU A 226 -4.15 77.32 -37.81
C LEU A 226 -5.29 76.26 -37.49
N PRO A 227 -5.38 75.21 -38.32
CA PRO A 227 -6.32 74.12 -38.02
C PRO A 227 -5.83 73.33 -36.81
N ASP A 228 -6.76 72.69 -36.07
CA ASP A 228 -6.43 71.73 -35.02
C ASP A 228 -5.68 70.53 -35.61
N ILE A 229 -4.64 70.08 -34.93
CA ILE A 229 -3.76 69.01 -35.39
C ILE A 229 -3.97 67.77 -34.49
N THR A 230 -4.36 66.65 -35.10
CA THR A 230 -4.40 65.35 -34.43
C THR A 230 -3.05 64.68 -34.62
N LEU A 231 -2.30 64.50 -33.53
CA LEU A 231 -1.06 63.73 -33.49
C LEU A 231 -1.38 62.26 -33.18
N ASN A 232 -1.03 61.37 -34.09
CA ASN A 232 -1.02 59.94 -33.86
C ASN A 232 0.41 59.51 -33.46
N THR A 233 0.59 59.22 -32.18
CA THR A 233 1.90 58.75 -31.69
C THR A 233 1.81 57.23 -31.48
N PRO A 234 2.51 56.40 -32.27
CA PRO A 234 2.54 54.94 -32.04
C PRO A 234 3.24 54.68 -30.71
N VAL A 235 2.71 53.72 -29.93
CA VAL A 235 3.17 53.35 -28.59
C VAL A 235 3.62 51.90 -28.55
N LEU A 236 3.03 51.06 -29.38
CA LEU A 236 3.34 49.64 -29.41
C LEU A 236 3.38 49.14 -30.86
N GLU A 237 4.46 48.45 -31.22
CA GLU A 237 4.60 47.79 -32.53
C GLU A 237 3.62 46.66 -32.70
N LYS A 238 3.36 46.31 -33.99
CA LYS A 238 2.51 45.19 -34.33
C LYS A 238 3.05 43.85 -33.85
N ASP A 239 4.34 43.63 -33.99
CA ASP A 239 5.07 42.44 -33.59
C ASP A 239 6.14 42.82 -32.56
N PHE A 240 6.08 42.24 -31.35
CA PHE A 240 7.02 42.52 -30.29
C PHE A 240 7.32 41.32 -29.42
N VAL A 241 8.50 41.25 -28.83
CA VAL A 241 8.86 40.25 -27.82
C VAL A 241 8.70 40.86 -26.43
N SER A 242 8.06 40.14 -25.54
CA SER A 242 8.04 40.50 -24.12
C SER A 242 8.62 39.40 -23.26
N THR A 243 9.40 39.78 -22.25
CA THR A 243 9.92 38.90 -21.21
C THR A 243 9.59 39.48 -19.85
N THR A 244 8.91 38.69 -19.02
CA THR A 244 8.61 39.07 -17.64
C THR A 244 9.21 38.03 -16.69
N THR A 245 10.14 38.45 -15.85
CA THR A 245 10.66 37.65 -14.73
C THR A 245 10.04 38.16 -13.44
N ALA A 246 9.26 37.31 -12.77
CA ALA A 246 8.56 37.68 -11.55
C ALA A 246 9.10 36.88 -10.35
N LEU A 247 9.40 37.57 -9.26
CA LEU A 247 9.67 37.02 -7.93
C LEU A 247 8.42 37.24 -7.07
N THR A 248 7.78 36.15 -6.67
CA THR A 248 6.58 36.16 -5.79
C THR A 248 6.94 35.65 -4.42
N ILE A 249 6.67 36.40 -3.37
CA ILE A 249 6.92 36.05 -1.98
C ILE A 249 5.57 36.06 -1.24
N PRO A 250 5.03 34.88 -0.83
CA PRO A 250 3.81 34.83 -0.03
C PRO A 250 4.09 35.38 1.37
N ILE A 251 3.36 36.43 1.78
CA ILE A 251 3.49 37.05 3.11
C ILE A 251 2.43 36.47 4.06
N TYR A 252 1.19 36.35 3.58
CA TYR A 252 0.08 35.82 4.35
C TYR A 252 -0.91 35.10 3.44
N MET A 253 -1.20 33.85 3.73
CA MET A 253 -2.04 32.98 2.92
C MET A 253 -3.28 32.45 3.70
N GLY A 254 -3.81 33.26 4.65
CA GLY A 254 -4.99 32.84 5.43
C GLY A 254 -4.80 31.54 6.25
N GLY A 255 -3.55 31.12 6.52
CA GLY A 255 -3.24 29.84 7.15
C GLY A 255 -3.23 28.65 6.19
N ARG A 256 -3.45 28.86 4.88
CA ARG A 256 -3.47 27.80 3.84
C ARG A 256 -2.19 26.95 3.86
N VAL A 257 -1.02 27.60 3.81
CA VAL A 257 0.29 26.90 3.76
C VAL A 257 0.50 26.04 5.00
N ARG A 258 0.26 26.57 6.20
CA ARG A 258 0.37 25.80 7.45
C ARG A 258 -0.52 24.54 7.44
N ASN A 259 -1.77 24.69 7.01
CA ASN A 259 -2.72 23.58 6.96
C ASN A 259 -2.36 22.59 5.84
N MET A 260 -1.78 23.04 4.71
CA MET A 260 -1.24 22.15 3.67
C MET A 260 -0.09 21.30 4.19
N ILE A 261 0.86 21.92 4.90
CA ILE A 261 1.97 21.20 5.52
C ILE A 261 1.44 20.17 6.51
N GLU A 262 0.56 20.55 7.43
CA GLU A 262 -0.04 19.63 8.39
C GLU A 262 -0.80 18.47 7.73
N ALA A 263 -1.51 18.74 6.64
CA ALA A 263 -2.21 17.71 5.87
C ALA A 263 -1.23 16.72 5.21
N ALA A 264 -0.17 17.24 4.57
CA ALA A 264 0.83 16.42 3.89
C ALA A 264 1.69 15.60 4.89
N GLU A 265 2.12 16.20 5.99
CA GLU A 265 2.86 15.51 7.06
C GLU A 265 2.00 14.41 7.71
N SER A 266 0.73 14.70 7.97
CA SER A 266 -0.18 13.68 8.51
C SER A 266 -0.42 12.55 7.50
N ALA A 267 -0.51 12.84 6.20
CA ALA A 267 -0.61 11.84 5.16
C ALA A 267 0.65 10.96 5.07
N SER A 268 1.86 11.57 5.16
CA SER A 268 3.12 10.84 5.20
C SER A 268 3.20 9.91 6.43
N ASN A 269 2.78 10.40 7.62
CA ASN A 269 2.73 9.59 8.83
C ASN A 269 1.75 8.42 8.71
N ALA A 270 0.60 8.60 8.02
CA ALA A 270 -0.33 7.51 7.74
C ALA A 270 0.29 6.43 6.86
N ILE A 271 1.05 6.81 5.82
CA ILE A 271 1.78 5.89 4.94
C ILE A 271 2.90 5.17 5.71
N SER A 272 3.61 5.88 6.59
CA SER A 272 4.63 5.30 7.47
C SER A 272 4.03 4.22 8.39
N ALA A 273 2.85 4.46 8.97
CA ALA A 273 2.12 3.44 9.72
C ALA A 273 1.70 2.26 8.82
N GLY A 274 1.30 2.52 7.57
CA GLY A 274 1.02 1.47 6.57
C GLY A 274 2.23 0.57 6.27
N ARG A 275 3.44 1.14 6.23
CA ARG A 275 4.68 0.36 6.11
C ARG A 275 4.89 -0.56 7.33
N GLN A 276 4.61 -0.08 8.56
CA GLN A 276 4.72 -0.90 9.77
C GLN A 276 3.71 -2.06 9.76
N ILE A 277 2.50 -1.86 9.23
CA ILE A 277 1.53 -2.95 9.02
C ILE A 277 2.15 -4.03 8.13
N GLN A 278 2.68 -3.62 6.97
CA GLN A 278 3.30 -4.55 6.01
C GLN A 278 4.50 -5.30 6.60
N GLU A 279 5.30 -4.65 7.45
CA GLU A 279 6.43 -5.28 8.14
C GLU A 279 5.97 -6.38 9.10
N LYS A 280 4.95 -6.09 9.92
CA LYS A 280 4.37 -7.06 10.87
C LYS A 280 3.67 -8.22 10.16
N ASP A 281 2.98 -7.94 9.05
CA ASP A 281 2.35 -8.97 8.23
C ASP A 281 3.38 -9.89 7.58
N LEU A 282 4.48 -9.33 7.07
CA LEU A 282 5.58 -10.11 6.51
C LEU A 282 6.24 -11.00 7.58
N LYS A 283 6.51 -10.47 8.77
CA LYS A 283 7.04 -11.28 9.88
C LYS A 283 6.13 -12.47 10.22
N TYR A 284 4.82 -12.23 10.24
CA TYR A 284 3.86 -13.29 10.50
C TYR A 284 3.80 -14.31 9.35
N GLU A 285 3.84 -13.88 8.08
CA GLU A 285 3.88 -14.77 6.91
C GLU A 285 5.14 -15.64 6.92
N VAL A 286 6.29 -15.08 7.29
CA VAL A 286 7.55 -15.82 7.46
C VAL A 286 7.40 -16.85 8.57
N ALA A 287 6.85 -16.49 9.73
CA ALA A 287 6.62 -17.43 10.83
C ALA A 287 5.70 -18.57 10.41
N GLN A 288 4.59 -18.28 9.73
CA GLN A 288 3.69 -19.32 9.20
C GLN A 288 4.41 -20.29 8.28
N THR A 289 5.23 -19.77 7.36
CA THR A 289 5.93 -20.63 6.39
C THR A 289 7.08 -21.38 7.04
N TYR A 290 7.78 -20.78 7.99
CA TYR A 290 8.82 -21.44 8.80
C TYR A 290 8.25 -22.65 9.55
N PHE A 291 7.16 -22.45 10.29
CA PHE A 291 6.50 -23.53 11.03
C PHE A 291 5.81 -24.53 10.11
N LEU A 292 5.37 -24.14 8.91
CA LEU A 292 4.88 -25.07 7.91
C LEU A 292 5.98 -26.05 7.46
N VAL A 293 7.22 -25.58 7.24
CA VAL A 293 8.35 -26.46 6.87
C VAL A 293 8.62 -27.48 7.99
N LEU A 294 8.66 -27.04 9.25
CA LEU A 294 8.84 -27.92 10.39
C LEU A 294 7.70 -28.94 10.53
N ARG A 295 6.44 -28.48 10.44
CA ARG A 295 5.25 -29.32 10.47
C ARG A 295 5.30 -30.43 9.43
N VAL A 296 5.58 -30.06 8.18
CA VAL A 296 5.60 -31.03 7.08
C VAL A 296 6.78 -31.97 7.19
N ARG A 297 7.93 -31.54 7.75
CA ARG A 297 9.08 -32.41 8.06
C ARG A 297 8.70 -33.46 9.09
N HIS A 298 8.04 -33.09 10.19
CA HIS A 298 7.53 -34.05 11.18
C HIS A 298 6.49 -35.02 10.62
N LEU A 299 5.58 -34.53 9.76
CA LEU A 299 4.60 -35.39 9.09
C LEU A 299 5.26 -36.38 8.13
N TYR A 300 6.36 -36.00 7.47
CA TYR A 300 7.17 -36.89 6.67
C TYR A 300 7.83 -37.98 7.54
N GLU A 301 8.36 -37.64 8.71
CA GLU A 301 8.94 -38.60 9.67
C GLU A 301 7.88 -39.61 10.15
N VAL A 302 6.66 -39.15 10.46
CA VAL A 302 5.52 -40.02 10.82
C VAL A 302 5.17 -40.96 9.66
N ALA A 303 5.10 -40.47 8.43
CA ALA A 303 4.81 -41.29 7.26
C ALA A 303 5.93 -42.31 6.97
N ALA A 304 7.19 -41.93 7.15
CA ALA A 304 8.33 -42.83 6.98
C ALA A 304 8.36 -43.96 8.03
N GLU A 305 8.05 -43.63 9.28
CA GLU A 305 7.95 -44.65 10.35
C GLU A 305 6.75 -45.58 10.14
N ALA A 306 5.63 -45.05 9.67
CA ALA A 306 4.45 -45.84 9.33
C ALA A 306 4.74 -46.83 8.18
N GLU A 307 5.37 -46.33 7.08
CA GLU A 307 5.76 -47.19 5.94
C GLU A 307 6.69 -48.32 6.40
N LYS A 308 7.70 -47.99 7.18
CA LYS A 308 8.65 -48.94 7.72
C LYS A 308 7.99 -50.02 8.57
N THR A 309 7.08 -49.61 9.48
CA THR A 309 6.34 -50.55 10.36
C THR A 309 5.43 -51.45 9.54
N ILE A 310 4.75 -50.94 8.53
CA ILE A 310 3.88 -51.73 7.66
C ILE A 310 4.68 -52.67 6.77
N ALA A 311 5.86 -52.23 6.28
CA ALA A 311 6.78 -53.12 5.55
C ALA A 311 7.33 -54.28 6.40
N GLU A 312 7.61 -54.03 7.69
CA GLU A 312 7.99 -55.07 8.64
C GLU A 312 6.84 -56.06 8.86
N HIS A 313 5.62 -55.54 9.00
CA HIS A 313 4.41 -56.36 9.14
C HIS A 313 4.16 -57.22 7.88
N GLU A 314 4.37 -56.72 6.67
CA GLU A 314 4.28 -57.50 5.42
C GLU A 314 5.30 -58.66 5.45
N LYS A 315 6.55 -58.43 5.88
CA LYS A 315 7.57 -59.48 6.02
C LYS A 315 7.18 -60.55 7.05
N ASP A 316 6.60 -60.16 8.19
CA ASP A 316 6.11 -61.08 9.20
C ASP A 316 4.95 -61.90 8.67
N ALA A 317 3.99 -61.29 7.96
CA ALA A 317 2.87 -61.97 7.31
C ALA A 317 3.36 -62.98 6.24
N GLN A 318 4.39 -62.64 5.47
CA GLN A 318 4.99 -63.56 4.50
C GLN A 318 5.61 -64.78 5.20
N ARG A 319 6.36 -64.60 6.30
CA ARG A 319 6.95 -65.68 7.07
C ARG A 319 5.86 -66.62 7.64
N LEU A 320 4.75 -66.06 8.12
CA LEU A 320 3.63 -66.83 8.64
C LEU A 320 2.90 -67.62 7.51
N LEU A 321 2.81 -67.05 6.29
CA LEU A 321 2.29 -67.76 5.13
C LEU A 321 3.22 -68.91 4.73
N ASP A 322 4.53 -68.70 4.68
CA ASP A 322 5.52 -69.74 4.33
C ASP A 322 5.46 -70.91 5.31
N ASN A 323 5.11 -70.65 6.57
CA ASN A 323 4.90 -71.65 7.62
C ASN A 323 3.45 -72.25 7.63
N GLY A 324 2.59 -71.80 6.71
CA GLY A 324 1.21 -72.28 6.62
C GLY A 324 0.28 -71.83 7.75
N ILE A 325 0.64 -70.80 8.52
CA ILE A 325 -0.10 -70.31 9.67
C ILE A 325 -1.21 -69.32 9.23
N VAL A 326 -0.95 -68.52 8.18
CA VAL A 326 -1.95 -67.57 7.64
C VAL A 326 -2.28 -67.87 6.18
N THR A 327 -3.39 -67.35 5.70
CA THR A 327 -3.88 -67.54 4.32
C THR A 327 -3.35 -66.48 3.36
N LYS A 328 -3.37 -66.72 2.05
CA LYS A 328 -2.85 -65.83 1.00
C LYS A 328 -3.52 -64.43 1.01
N ASN A 329 -4.77 -64.32 1.43
CA ASN A 329 -5.46 -63.03 1.54
C ASN A 329 -4.79 -62.09 2.55
N VAL A 330 -4.17 -62.61 3.64
CA VAL A 330 -3.47 -61.79 4.66
C VAL A 330 -2.26 -61.08 4.04
N ILE A 331 -1.44 -61.83 3.30
CA ILE A 331 -0.28 -61.21 2.64
C ILE A 331 -0.69 -60.21 1.54
N LEU A 332 -1.72 -60.53 0.76
CA LEU A 332 -2.23 -59.58 -0.26
C LEU A 332 -2.76 -58.29 0.36
N ALA A 333 -3.45 -58.38 1.49
CA ALA A 333 -3.90 -57.19 2.23
C ALA A 333 -2.72 -56.40 2.83
N ALA A 334 -1.67 -57.06 3.35
CA ALA A 334 -0.45 -56.41 3.83
C ALA A 334 0.28 -55.68 2.68
N GLN A 335 0.37 -56.30 1.49
CA GLN A 335 0.97 -55.67 0.31
C GLN A 335 0.20 -54.42 -0.13
N VAL A 336 -1.11 -54.43 -0.12
CA VAL A 336 -1.93 -53.26 -0.41
C VAL A 336 -1.69 -52.14 0.62
N ALA A 337 -1.66 -52.50 1.92
CA ALA A 337 -1.39 -51.53 2.98
C ALA A 337 0.02 -50.89 2.83
N HIS A 338 1.04 -51.69 2.52
CA HIS A 338 2.39 -51.21 2.27
C HIS A 338 2.46 -50.29 1.03
N ALA A 339 1.78 -50.65 -0.06
CA ALA A 339 1.71 -49.81 -1.24
C ALA A 339 1.05 -48.44 -0.97
N ASN A 340 -0.01 -48.44 -0.14
CA ASN A 340 -0.66 -47.19 0.28
C ASN A 340 0.25 -46.34 1.17
N ALA A 341 0.90 -46.91 2.18
CA ALA A 341 1.85 -46.22 3.05
C ALA A 341 3.03 -45.58 2.25
N ARG A 342 3.52 -46.32 1.23
CA ARG A 342 4.55 -45.78 0.32
C ARG A 342 4.04 -44.62 -0.53
N GLN A 343 2.80 -44.62 -0.98
CA GLN A 343 2.18 -43.46 -1.67
C GLN A 343 2.11 -42.27 -0.73
N ASP A 344 1.71 -42.47 0.53
CA ASP A 344 1.62 -41.38 1.50
C ASP A 344 2.99 -40.81 1.85
N LEU A 345 4.03 -41.65 1.94
CA LEU A 345 5.41 -41.18 2.09
C LEU A 345 5.86 -40.32 0.91
N ILE A 346 5.57 -40.74 -0.33
CA ILE A 346 5.91 -39.95 -1.54
C ILE A 346 5.18 -38.57 -1.53
N LYS A 347 3.91 -38.55 -1.11
CA LYS A 347 3.15 -37.28 -0.96
C LYS A 347 3.80 -36.39 0.11
N ALA A 348 4.17 -36.95 1.25
CA ALA A 348 4.81 -36.21 2.33
C ALA A 348 6.18 -35.66 1.90
N GLU A 349 7.00 -36.44 1.18
CA GLU A 349 8.26 -35.97 0.60
C GLU A 349 8.09 -34.79 -0.35
N ASN A 350 7.08 -34.87 -1.23
CA ASN A 350 6.76 -33.75 -2.13
C ASN A 350 6.28 -32.51 -1.37
N ALA A 351 5.50 -32.69 -0.30
CA ALA A 351 5.05 -31.58 0.55
C ALA A 351 6.23 -30.88 1.25
N VAL A 352 7.26 -31.62 1.70
CA VAL A 352 8.49 -31.04 2.24
C VAL A 352 9.17 -30.16 1.19
N ARG A 353 9.39 -30.67 -0.03
CA ARG A 353 10.03 -29.88 -1.10
C ARG A 353 9.24 -28.60 -1.42
N LEU A 354 7.91 -28.71 -1.49
CA LEU A 354 7.05 -27.57 -1.79
C LEU A 354 7.08 -26.52 -0.67
N SER A 355 7.04 -26.95 0.60
CA SER A 355 7.13 -26.02 1.75
C SER A 355 8.47 -25.30 1.81
N GLN A 356 9.58 -26.01 1.52
CA GLN A 356 10.92 -25.40 1.42
C GLN A 356 11.00 -24.39 0.28
N ALA A 357 10.44 -24.69 -0.88
CA ALA A 357 10.38 -23.75 -2.00
C ALA A 357 9.53 -22.49 -1.66
N ALA A 358 8.42 -22.64 -0.95
CA ALA A 358 7.60 -21.52 -0.48
C ALA A 358 8.38 -20.64 0.52
N TYR A 359 9.12 -21.24 1.44
CA TYR A 359 9.98 -20.54 2.38
C TYR A 359 11.09 -19.76 1.65
N ASN A 360 11.83 -20.42 0.74
CA ASN A 360 12.85 -19.77 -0.06
C ASN A 360 12.31 -18.59 -0.88
N ARG A 361 11.10 -18.70 -1.42
CA ARG A 361 10.44 -17.60 -2.13
C ARG A 361 10.27 -16.36 -1.25
N LEU A 362 9.86 -16.53 0.00
CA LEU A 362 9.69 -15.41 0.92
C LEU A 362 11.02 -14.71 1.24
N LEU A 363 12.10 -15.46 1.32
CA LEU A 363 13.44 -14.94 1.56
C LEU A 363 14.16 -14.50 0.28
N TRP A 364 13.48 -14.57 -0.89
CA TRP A 364 14.07 -14.25 -2.20
C TRP A 364 15.33 -15.07 -2.53
N ARG A 365 15.37 -16.31 -2.05
CA ARG A 365 16.41 -17.31 -2.38
C ARG A 365 15.96 -18.15 -3.59
N SER A 366 16.91 -18.89 -4.21
CA SER A 366 16.54 -19.92 -5.20
C SER A 366 15.60 -20.94 -4.58
N LEU A 367 14.56 -21.36 -5.31
CA LEU A 367 13.55 -22.31 -4.80
C LEU A 367 14.13 -23.66 -4.37
N GLU A 368 15.26 -24.06 -4.95
CA GLU A 368 15.94 -25.34 -4.70
C GLU A 368 17.01 -25.25 -3.61
N THR A 369 17.19 -24.08 -2.99
CA THR A 369 18.18 -23.92 -1.90
C THR A 369 17.82 -24.87 -0.76
N PRO A 370 18.76 -25.69 -0.26
CA PRO A 370 18.53 -26.53 0.90
C PRO A 370 18.13 -25.68 2.11
N VAL A 371 17.09 -26.11 2.81
CA VAL A 371 16.55 -25.41 3.99
C VAL A 371 16.83 -26.26 5.22
N ASP A 372 17.67 -25.72 6.11
CA ASP A 372 17.89 -26.28 7.45
C ASP A 372 17.50 -25.22 8.48
N ILE A 373 16.43 -25.49 9.23
CA ILE A 373 15.82 -24.57 10.19
C ILE A 373 15.75 -25.23 11.57
N ALA A 374 15.97 -24.41 12.60
CA ALA A 374 15.95 -24.84 13.99
C ALA A 374 14.53 -25.15 14.45
N ASP A 375 14.36 -26.19 15.26
CA ASP A 375 13.08 -26.47 15.91
C ASP A 375 12.84 -25.47 17.05
N VAL A 376 11.57 -25.22 17.35
CA VAL A 376 11.14 -24.21 18.33
C VAL A 376 10.15 -24.83 19.28
N ASP A 377 10.40 -24.71 20.57
CA ASP A 377 9.46 -25.12 21.62
C ASP A 377 8.22 -24.23 21.63
N ILE A 378 7.12 -24.77 22.13
CA ILE A 378 5.87 -24.01 22.31
C ILE A 378 6.12 -22.88 23.31
N PRO A 379 5.97 -21.59 22.90
CA PRO A 379 6.22 -20.46 23.79
C PRO A 379 5.30 -20.50 25.02
N PRO A 380 5.65 -19.87 26.16
CA PRO A 380 4.78 -19.78 27.32
C PRO A 380 3.48 -19.04 26.97
N LEU A 381 2.42 -19.26 27.79
CA LEU A 381 1.15 -18.56 27.63
C LEU A 381 1.33 -17.05 27.66
N SER A 382 0.64 -16.38 26.74
CA SER A 382 0.51 -14.92 26.74
C SER A 382 -0.28 -14.45 27.98
N GLY A 383 -0.14 -13.20 28.36
CA GLY A 383 -0.70 -12.66 29.58
C GLY A 383 -2.24 -12.61 29.64
N ASP A 384 -2.75 -11.77 30.56
CA ASP A 384 -4.18 -11.54 30.75
C ASP A 384 -4.82 -10.83 29.55
N LEU A 385 -6.05 -11.22 29.21
CA LEU A 385 -6.82 -10.69 28.07
C LEU A 385 -6.97 -9.17 28.09
N GLU A 386 -7.23 -8.59 29.27
CA GLU A 386 -7.46 -7.15 29.37
C GLU A 386 -6.18 -6.36 29.07
N SER A 387 -5.04 -6.81 29.61
CA SER A 387 -3.74 -6.19 29.34
C SER A 387 -3.33 -6.31 27.88
N LEU A 388 -3.59 -7.46 27.24
CA LEU A 388 -3.34 -7.69 25.82
C LEU A 388 -4.23 -6.81 24.93
N THR A 389 -5.50 -6.65 25.30
CA THR A 389 -6.44 -5.78 24.58
C THR A 389 -6.02 -4.31 24.66
N GLN A 390 -5.61 -3.85 25.84
CA GLN A 390 -5.12 -2.48 26.03
C GLN A 390 -3.83 -2.24 25.23
N THR A 391 -2.92 -3.21 25.22
CA THR A 391 -1.69 -3.16 24.43
C THR A 391 -2.01 -3.08 22.93
N ALA A 392 -2.94 -3.89 22.45
CA ALA A 392 -3.36 -3.87 21.05
C ALA A 392 -3.90 -2.49 20.62
N VAL A 393 -4.81 -1.90 21.40
CA VAL A 393 -5.38 -0.58 21.07
C VAL A 393 -4.31 0.51 21.04
N SER A 394 -3.27 0.41 21.87
CA SER A 394 -2.19 1.42 21.91
C SER A 394 -1.08 1.23 20.88
N HIS A 395 -0.80 -0.01 20.43
CA HIS A 395 0.36 -0.33 19.59
C HIS A 395 0.03 -0.77 18.15
N ARG A 396 -1.25 -0.95 17.81
CA ARG A 396 -1.64 -1.36 16.44
C ARG A 396 -1.44 -0.22 15.45
N PRO A 397 -0.57 -0.40 14.43
CA PRO A 397 -0.30 0.64 13.45
C PRO A 397 -1.50 0.94 12.54
N GLU A 398 -2.49 0.03 12.42
CA GLU A 398 -3.72 0.26 11.69
C GLU A 398 -4.54 1.42 12.28
N LEU A 399 -4.64 1.49 13.61
CA LEU A 399 -5.31 2.59 14.31
C LEU A 399 -4.53 3.89 14.14
N THR A 400 -3.21 3.82 14.24
CA THR A 400 -2.33 4.96 14.01
C THR A 400 -2.48 5.52 12.59
N ALA A 401 -2.55 4.66 11.57
CA ALA A 401 -2.76 5.05 10.18
C ALA A 401 -4.10 5.79 9.99
N LEU A 402 -5.19 5.26 10.57
CA LEU A 402 -6.52 5.89 10.48
C LEU A 402 -6.56 7.23 11.23
N ALA A 403 -5.93 7.33 12.40
CA ALA A 403 -5.84 8.58 13.16
C ALA A 403 -5.12 9.67 12.35
N TYR A 404 -3.98 9.36 11.73
CA TYR A 404 -3.27 10.30 10.87
C TYR A 404 -4.05 10.63 9.59
N LYS A 405 -4.76 9.67 8.99
CA LYS A 405 -5.63 9.91 7.83
C LYS A 405 -6.76 10.89 8.17
N SER A 406 -7.43 10.73 9.31
CA SER A 406 -8.46 11.66 9.78
C SER A 406 -7.87 13.06 10.03
N ARG A 407 -6.68 13.14 10.64
CA ARG A 407 -5.97 14.42 10.86
C ARG A 407 -5.59 15.10 9.56
N ALA A 408 -5.10 14.36 8.57
CA ALA A 408 -4.77 14.89 7.25
C ALA A 408 -5.99 15.50 6.55
N LEU A 409 -7.14 14.81 6.59
CA LEU A 409 -8.40 15.32 6.03
C LEU A 409 -8.91 16.55 6.78
N SER A 410 -8.83 16.55 8.11
CA SER A 410 -9.20 17.69 8.94
C SER A 410 -8.32 18.92 8.65
N ALA A 411 -7.02 18.72 8.42
CA ALA A 411 -6.12 19.79 7.98
C ALA A 411 -6.47 20.27 6.57
N LYS A 412 -6.78 19.35 5.64
CA LYS A 412 -7.20 19.66 4.27
C LYS A 412 -8.52 20.48 4.23
N SER A 413 -9.47 20.19 5.11
CA SER A 413 -10.70 21.00 5.22
C SER A 413 -10.40 22.46 5.59
N ARG A 414 -9.39 22.65 6.49
CA ARG A 414 -8.92 23.99 6.86
C ARG A 414 -8.19 24.72 5.73
N VAL A 415 -7.58 24.00 4.76
CA VAL A 415 -7.04 24.61 3.53
C VAL A 415 -8.18 25.27 2.74
N TYR A 416 -9.30 24.56 2.50
CA TYR A 416 -10.46 25.13 1.80
C TYR A 416 -11.12 26.28 2.56
N ARG A 417 -11.06 26.29 3.90
CA ARG A 417 -11.48 27.45 4.69
C ARG A 417 -10.59 28.66 4.43
N ALA A 418 -9.28 28.47 4.26
CA ALA A 418 -8.32 29.54 4.00
C ALA A 418 -8.54 30.22 2.64
N ASP A 419 -9.13 29.54 1.65
CA ASP A 419 -9.44 30.10 0.33
C ASP A 419 -10.45 31.28 0.39
N ARG A 420 -11.20 31.42 1.50
CA ARG A 420 -12.12 32.52 1.75
C ARG A 420 -11.49 33.68 2.51
N LEU A 421 -10.23 33.57 2.90
CA LEU A 421 -9.51 34.63 3.63
C LEU A 421 -8.64 35.43 2.68
N PRO A 422 -8.39 36.71 2.98
CA PRO A 422 -7.45 37.51 2.20
C PRO A 422 -6.06 36.87 2.15
N GLN A 423 -5.45 36.90 0.99
CA GLN A 423 -4.07 36.45 0.76
C GLN A 423 -3.21 37.64 0.39
N VAL A 424 -2.01 37.73 0.96
CA VAL A 424 -1.09 38.84 0.75
C VAL A 424 0.21 38.31 0.21
N ALA A 425 0.66 38.86 -0.92
CA ALA A 425 1.94 38.53 -1.51
C ALA A 425 2.72 39.79 -1.91
N ALA A 426 4.04 39.76 -1.81
CA ALA A 426 4.91 40.71 -2.42
C ALA A 426 5.37 40.17 -3.79
N ILE A 427 5.31 41.02 -4.82
CA ILE A 427 5.69 40.66 -6.18
C ILE A 427 6.69 41.68 -6.69
N GLY A 428 7.87 41.21 -7.09
CA GLY A 428 8.86 42.01 -7.82
C GLY A 428 8.94 41.49 -9.24
N THR A 429 8.83 42.37 -10.26
CA THR A 429 8.98 41.94 -11.64
C THR A 429 10.06 42.71 -12.36
N TYR A 430 10.82 42.03 -13.21
CA TYR A 430 11.63 42.62 -14.26
C TYR A 430 10.92 42.37 -15.58
N ASN A 431 10.60 43.46 -16.29
CA ASN A 431 9.91 43.41 -17.57
C ASN A 431 10.86 43.92 -18.65
N TYR A 432 10.95 43.17 -19.74
CA TYR A 432 11.61 43.57 -20.97
C TYR A 432 10.56 43.53 -22.09
N LEU A 433 10.45 44.63 -22.83
CA LEU A 433 9.52 44.77 -23.95
C LEU A 433 10.31 45.32 -25.15
N GLU A 434 10.54 44.50 -26.17
CA GLU A 434 11.18 44.91 -27.41
C GLU A 434 10.18 45.77 -28.22
N ASN A 435 10.40 47.11 -28.21
CA ASN A 435 9.52 48.08 -28.88
C ASN A 435 10.30 49.33 -29.19
N SER A 436 10.45 49.65 -30.47
CA SER A 436 11.24 50.81 -30.92
C SER A 436 10.61 52.18 -30.55
N HIS A 437 9.36 52.20 -30.15
CA HIS A 437 8.65 53.40 -29.73
C HIS A 437 8.82 53.75 -28.25
N LEU A 438 9.50 52.87 -27.47
CA LEU A 438 9.83 53.13 -26.07
C LEU A 438 11.28 53.61 -25.91
N ASN A 439 11.49 54.62 -25.06
CA ASN A 439 12.84 55.07 -24.72
C ASN A 439 13.64 54.05 -23.90
N GLU A 440 12.94 53.26 -23.08
CA GLU A 440 13.50 52.23 -22.22
C GLU A 440 12.71 50.94 -22.43
N ASN A 441 13.41 49.90 -22.87
CA ASN A 441 12.80 48.58 -23.15
C ASN A 441 12.71 47.70 -21.91
N SER A 442 13.28 48.09 -20.77
CA SER A 442 13.27 47.31 -19.53
C SER A 442 12.96 48.19 -18.32
N PHE A 443 12.19 47.61 -17.38
CA PHE A 443 11.86 48.27 -16.12
C PHE A 443 11.56 47.28 -15.02
N PHE A 444 11.79 47.71 -13.78
CA PHE A 444 11.41 46.93 -12.59
C PHE A 444 10.14 47.47 -11.98
N THR A 445 9.29 46.53 -11.48
CA THR A 445 8.16 46.90 -10.63
C THR A 445 8.21 46.11 -9.32
N GLY A 446 7.80 46.77 -8.23
CA GLY A 446 7.60 46.13 -6.94
C GLY A 446 6.20 46.47 -6.42
N SER A 447 5.47 45.46 -6.00
CA SER A 447 4.12 45.64 -5.48
C SER A 447 3.86 44.68 -4.30
N VAL A 448 2.95 45.09 -3.41
CA VAL A 448 2.34 44.21 -2.43
C VAL A 448 0.87 44.16 -2.78
N GLY A 449 0.41 42.97 -3.12
CA GLY A 449 -0.97 42.72 -3.53
C GLY A 449 -1.76 41.98 -2.44
N VAL A 450 -3.04 42.26 -2.35
CA VAL A 450 -4.00 41.48 -1.55
C VAL A 450 -5.02 40.90 -2.51
N GLU A 451 -5.09 39.57 -2.55
CA GLU A 451 -6.10 38.83 -3.27
C GLU A 451 -7.15 38.34 -2.29
N TRP A 452 -8.39 38.58 -2.57
CA TRP A 452 -9.48 38.14 -1.72
C TRP A 452 -10.74 37.82 -2.55
N THR A 453 -11.22 36.60 -2.40
CA THR A 453 -12.45 36.14 -3.03
C THR A 453 -13.55 35.97 -1.97
N PRO A 454 -14.27 37.05 -1.63
CA PRO A 454 -15.29 37.01 -0.55
C PRO A 454 -16.46 36.09 -0.87
N PHE A 455 -16.74 35.85 -2.14
CA PHE A 455 -17.84 34.99 -2.61
C PHE A 455 -17.45 34.26 -3.90
N ASP A 456 -17.44 32.93 -3.84
CA ASP A 456 -17.10 31.99 -4.92
C ASP A 456 -18.28 31.08 -5.32
N GLY A 457 -19.53 31.53 -5.11
CA GLY A 457 -20.71 30.72 -5.35
C GLY A 457 -20.87 29.55 -4.34
N GLY A 458 -20.10 29.53 -3.25
CA GLY A 458 -20.15 28.49 -2.23
C GLY A 458 -19.23 27.29 -2.49
N VAL A 459 -18.35 27.34 -3.49
CA VAL A 459 -17.44 26.24 -3.85
C VAL A 459 -16.52 25.88 -2.69
N SER A 460 -15.80 26.85 -2.11
CA SER A 460 -14.89 26.61 -0.98
C SER A 460 -15.62 26.07 0.25
N ARG A 461 -16.85 26.58 0.53
CA ARG A 461 -17.67 26.11 1.65
C ARG A 461 -18.07 24.63 1.49
N ASN A 462 -18.53 24.27 0.28
CA ASN A 462 -18.96 22.90 0.02
C ASN A 462 -17.79 21.92 -0.03
N ARG A 463 -16.62 22.35 -0.56
CA ARG A 463 -15.38 21.54 -0.51
C ARG A 463 -14.91 21.33 0.92
N GLN A 464 -14.97 22.37 1.76
CA GLN A 464 -14.67 22.26 3.18
C GLN A 464 -15.59 21.24 3.85
N ALA A 465 -16.91 21.37 3.69
CA ALA A 465 -17.90 20.46 4.29
C ALA A 465 -17.73 19.02 3.80
N ALA A 466 -17.48 18.80 2.49
CA ALA A 466 -17.24 17.48 1.94
C ALA A 466 -16.02 16.82 2.61
N THR A 467 -14.91 17.56 2.74
CA THR A 467 -13.69 17.02 3.37
C THR A 467 -13.85 16.82 4.89
N GLU A 468 -14.68 17.63 5.57
CA GLU A 468 -15.05 17.40 6.98
C GLU A 468 -15.86 16.11 7.14
N TYR A 469 -16.82 15.85 6.26
CA TYR A 469 -17.55 14.58 6.27
C TYR A 469 -16.65 13.38 5.96
N GLU A 470 -15.68 13.53 5.04
CA GLU A 470 -14.66 12.49 4.82
C GLU A 470 -13.83 12.24 6.09
N ALA A 471 -13.42 13.28 6.81
CA ALA A 471 -12.68 13.12 8.08
C ALA A 471 -13.53 12.42 9.16
N MET A 472 -14.83 12.76 9.25
CA MET A 472 -15.78 12.10 10.15
C MET A 472 -15.98 10.61 9.78
N ALA A 473 -16.06 10.30 8.49
CA ALA A 473 -16.15 8.91 8.00
C ALA A 473 -14.94 8.10 8.44
N VAL A 474 -13.72 8.62 8.26
CA VAL A 474 -12.49 7.95 8.73
C VAL A 474 -12.46 7.80 10.26
N THR A 475 -13.05 8.74 11.00
CA THR A 475 -13.16 8.60 12.47
C THR A 475 -14.08 7.43 12.85
N ARG A 476 -15.17 7.21 12.11
CA ARG A 476 -16.02 6.03 12.29
C ARG A 476 -15.33 4.73 11.84
N GLU A 477 -14.51 4.79 10.78
CA GLU A 477 -13.65 3.66 10.37
C GLU A 477 -12.65 3.30 11.49
N TYR A 478 -12.11 4.29 12.21
CA TYR A 478 -11.24 4.07 13.36
C TYR A 478 -11.97 3.35 14.51
N GLU A 479 -13.16 3.82 14.90
CA GLU A 479 -13.98 3.19 15.95
C GLU A 479 -14.35 1.74 15.59
N GLU A 480 -14.70 1.50 14.34
CA GLU A 480 -15.00 0.16 13.83
C GLU A 480 -13.75 -0.73 13.82
N ALA A 481 -12.60 -0.20 13.40
CA ALA A 481 -11.33 -0.92 13.42
C ALA A 481 -10.91 -1.28 14.86
N GLU A 482 -11.08 -0.37 15.81
CA GLU A 482 -10.82 -0.65 17.23
C GLU A 482 -11.69 -1.80 17.75
N SER A 483 -12.99 -1.79 17.42
CA SER A 483 -13.92 -2.86 17.80
C SER A 483 -13.48 -4.21 17.20
N LYS A 484 -13.09 -4.23 15.93
CA LYS A 484 -12.58 -5.44 15.25
C LYS A 484 -11.28 -5.94 15.88
N ILE A 485 -10.38 -5.04 16.25
CA ILE A 485 -9.11 -5.40 16.91
C ILE A 485 -9.39 -6.03 18.27
N ARG A 486 -10.30 -5.49 19.07
CA ARG A 486 -10.69 -6.06 20.37
C ARG A 486 -11.25 -7.49 20.19
N LEU A 487 -12.13 -7.71 19.21
CA LEU A 487 -12.65 -9.04 18.88
C LEU A 487 -11.54 -9.97 18.39
N GLN A 488 -10.62 -9.48 17.55
CA GLN A 488 -9.49 -10.28 17.06
C GLN A 488 -8.58 -10.74 18.20
N VAL A 489 -8.24 -9.86 19.13
CA VAL A 489 -7.43 -10.21 20.31
C VAL A 489 -8.15 -11.25 21.17
N TYR A 490 -9.45 -11.06 21.42
CA TYR A 490 -10.26 -12.04 22.15
C TYR A 490 -10.23 -13.42 21.49
N LYS A 491 -10.45 -13.47 20.16
CA LYS A 491 -10.38 -14.71 19.40
C LYS A 491 -9.01 -15.38 19.51
N CYS A 492 -7.94 -14.63 19.26
CA CYS A 492 -6.58 -15.17 19.29
C CYS A 492 -6.19 -15.68 20.68
N TRP A 493 -6.65 -15.01 21.74
CA TRP A 493 -6.44 -15.45 23.10
C TRP A 493 -7.18 -16.78 23.40
N GLN A 494 -8.43 -16.93 22.91
CA GLN A 494 -9.16 -18.18 23.03
C GLN A 494 -8.51 -19.30 22.20
N ASP A 495 -8.07 -19.00 20.98
CA ASP A 495 -7.40 -19.95 20.10
C ASP A 495 -6.08 -20.45 20.74
N GLU A 496 -5.33 -19.57 21.45
CA GLU A 496 -4.12 -19.97 22.19
C GLU A 496 -4.44 -20.94 23.34
N GLN A 497 -5.53 -20.74 24.07
CA GLN A 497 -5.96 -21.65 25.15
C GLN A 497 -6.40 -23.01 24.56
N GLU A 498 -7.25 -22.97 23.54
CA GLU A 498 -7.77 -24.17 22.88
C GLU A 498 -6.64 -25.03 22.32
N THR A 499 -5.72 -24.45 21.56
CA THR A 499 -4.66 -25.22 20.92
C THR A 499 -3.75 -25.92 21.92
N ARG A 500 -3.49 -25.33 23.09
CA ARG A 500 -2.72 -25.97 24.15
C ARG A 500 -3.43 -27.17 24.79
N GLU A 501 -4.74 -27.06 25.00
CA GLU A 501 -5.53 -28.21 25.48
C GLU A 501 -5.58 -29.33 24.44
N ARG A 502 -5.61 -28.98 23.14
CA ARG A 502 -5.52 -29.96 22.04
C ARG A 502 -4.17 -30.69 22.05
N VAL A 503 -3.05 -30.00 22.31
CA VAL A 503 -1.73 -30.65 22.46
C VAL A 503 -1.77 -31.70 23.58
N ARG A 504 -2.26 -31.35 24.77
CA ARG A 504 -2.33 -32.26 25.91
C ARG A 504 -3.21 -33.51 25.62
N ALA A 505 -4.33 -33.29 24.90
CA ALA A 505 -5.20 -34.39 24.49
C ALA A 505 -4.51 -35.28 23.45
N ALA A 506 -3.79 -34.69 22.48
CA ALA A 506 -3.09 -35.43 21.44
C ALA A 506 -1.90 -36.23 21.99
N GLU A 507 -1.16 -35.71 22.98
CA GLU A 507 -0.10 -36.45 23.69
C GLU A 507 -0.62 -37.76 24.30
N LYS A 508 -1.76 -37.68 25.03
CA LYS A 508 -2.40 -38.86 25.62
C LYS A 508 -2.89 -39.84 24.56
N ALA A 509 -3.41 -39.33 23.43
CA ALA A 509 -3.85 -40.17 22.33
C ALA A 509 -2.69 -40.97 21.71
N VAL A 510 -1.52 -40.30 21.51
CA VAL A 510 -0.31 -40.96 21.01
C VAL A 510 0.19 -42.05 21.99
N GLU A 511 0.24 -41.75 23.29
CA GLU A 511 0.61 -42.74 24.32
C GLU A 511 -0.30 -43.98 24.25
N SER A 512 -1.61 -43.76 24.23
CA SER A 512 -2.59 -44.86 24.17
C SER A 512 -2.52 -45.66 22.86
N ALA A 513 -2.37 -44.97 21.71
CA ALA A 513 -2.29 -45.61 20.41
C ALA A 513 -0.97 -46.42 20.25
N ARG A 514 0.15 -45.92 20.79
CA ARG A 514 1.42 -46.64 20.81
C ARG A 514 1.35 -47.90 21.61
N GLU A 515 0.72 -47.85 22.80
CA GLU A 515 0.56 -49.04 23.65
C GLU A 515 -0.43 -50.03 23.01
N ASN A 516 -1.53 -49.55 22.40
CA ASN A 516 -2.43 -50.41 21.66
C ASN A 516 -1.73 -51.18 20.54
N LEU A 517 -0.95 -50.50 19.71
CA LEU A 517 -0.19 -51.14 18.64
C LEU A 517 0.83 -52.17 19.20
N ARG A 518 1.47 -51.85 20.32
CA ARG A 518 2.43 -52.77 20.99
C ARG A 518 1.73 -54.08 21.42
N VAL A 519 0.54 -53.96 22.06
CA VAL A 519 -0.23 -55.11 22.53
C VAL A 519 -0.76 -55.95 21.36
N VAL A 520 -1.34 -55.30 20.34
CA VAL A 520 -1.90 -55.95 19.15
C VAL A 520 -0.81 -56.68 18.34
N ASN A 521 0.36 -56.05 18.13
CA ASN A 521 1.50 -56.65 17.46
C ASN A 521 2.02 -57.90 18.19
N ARG A 522 2.04 -57.85 19.54
CA ARG A 522 2.41 -59.01 20.33
C ARG A 522 1.39 -60.15 20.18
N GLY A 523 0.09 -59.82 20.28
CA GLY A 523 -1.01 -60.78 20.08
C GLY A 523 -0.97 -61.43 18.70
N PHE A 524 -0.66 -60.66 17.66
CA PHE A 524 -0.52 -61.16 16.29
C PHE A 524 0.61 -62.19 16.16
N LYS A 525 1.78 -61.92 16.75
CA LYS A 525 2.91 -62.84 16.77
C LYS A 525 2.63 -64.13 17.54
N GLU A 526 1.75 -64.06 18.54
CA GLU A 526 1.28 -65.19 19.35
C GLU A 526 0.02 -65.88 18.75
N GLY A 527 -0.52 -65.39 17.63
CA GLY A 527 -1.71 -65.93 16.95
C GLY A 527 -3.02 -65.59 17.65
N LEU A 528 -3.01 -64.61 18.57
CA LEU A 528 -4.18 -64.24 19.39
C LEU A 528 -5.00 -63.12 18.78
N THR A 529 -4.43 -62.31 17.88
CA THR A 529 -5.09 -61.22 17.17
C THR A 529 -4.97 -61.40 15.66
N ASN A 530 -5.88 -60.74 14.90
CA ASN A 530 -5.88 -60.85 13.45
C ASN A 530 -5.08 -59.72 12.79
N HIS A 531 -4.77 -59.90 11.50
CA HIS A 531 -4.00 -58.95 10.68
C HIS A 531 -4.69 -57.58 10.60
N THR A 532 -6.02 -57.52 10.51
CA THR A 532 -6.76 -56.26 10.41
C THR A 532 -6.59 -55.38 11.65
N GLU A 533 -6.60 -56.00 12.84
CA GLU A 533 -6.36 -55.30 14.10
C GLU A 533 -4.97 -54.64 14.15
N VAL A 534 -3.95 -55.27 13.58
CA VAL A 534 -2.59 -54.66 13.48
C VAL A 534 -2.60 -53.45 12.58
N LEU A 535 -3.21 -53.53 11.40
CA LEU A 535 -3.32 -52.42 10.46
C LEU A 535 -4.15 -51.27 11.04
N ASP A 536 -5.26 -51.59 11.72
CA ASP A 536 -6.10 -50.58 12.38
C ASP A 536 -5.33 -49.87 13.51
N ALA A 537 -4.61 -50.63 14.36
CA ALA A 537 -3.80 -50.04 15.42
C ALA A 537 -2.66 -49.19 14.87
N GLN A 538 -2.03 -49.58 13.76
CA GLN A 538 -1.02 -48.78 13.07
C GLN A 538 -1.64 -47.48 12.51
N THR A 539 -2.80 -47.58 11.88
CA THR A 539 -3.51 -46.40 11.35
C THR A 539 -3.87 -45.43 12.47
N MET A 540 -4.38 -45.93 13.61
CA MET A 540 -4.67 -45.13 14.80
C MET A 540 -3.44 -44.40 15.32
N LEU A 541 -2.26 -45.07 15.38
CA LEU A 541 -1.02 -44.46 15.83
C LEU A 541 -0.56 -43.37 14.86
N THR A 542 -0.59 -43.65 13.56
CA THR A 542 -0.21 -42.66 12.51
C THR A 542 -1.10 -41.43 12.58
N HIS A 543 -2.43 -41.59 12.73
CA HIS A 543 -3.34 -40.47 12.92
C HIS A 543 -3.07 -39.68 14.21
N ALA A 544 -2.85 -40.39 15.34
CA ALA A 544 -2.56 -39.75 16.62
C ALA A 544 -1.26 -38.92 16.56
N GLN A 545 -0.17 -39.45 15.96
CA GLN A 545 1.09 -38.74 15.76
C GLN A 545 0.93 -37.54 14.83
N SER A 546 0.22 -37.69 13.72
CA SER A 546 -0.08 -36.58 12.80
C SER A 546 -0.89 -35.45 13.49
N ASN A 547 -1.87 -35.83 14.30
CA ASN A 547 -2.68 -34.88 15.07
C ASN A 547 -1.85 -34.16 16.13
N LEU A 548 -0.92 -34.86 16.81
CA LEU A 548 -0.01 -34.23 17.76
C LEU A 548 0.91 -33.22 17.06
N ALA A 549 1.55 -33.60 15.95
CA ALA A 549 2.38 -32.67 15.17
C ALA A 549 1.58 -31.41 14.77
N ASN A 550 0.38 -31.59 14.22
CA ASN A 550 -0.48 -30.47 13.85
C ASN A 550 -0.84 -29.60 15.06
N ALA A 551 -1.25 -30.20 16.20
CA ALA A 551 -1.61 -29.46 17.40
C ALA A 551 -0.44 -28.65 17.98
N CYS A 552 0.79 -29.19 17.98
CA CYS A 552 1.99 -28.47 18.43
C CYS A 552 2.24 -27.21 17.58
N TYR A 553 2.25 -27.35 16.26
CA TYR A 553 2.49 -26.20 15.38
C TYR A 553 1.31 -25.22 15.35
N ASP A 554 0.05 -25.68 15.52
CA ASP A 554 -1.08 -24.79 15.71
C ASP A 554 -0.97 -23.98 17.00
N ALA A 555 -0.47 -24.56 18.10
CA ALA A 555 -0.24 -23.86 19.36
C ALA A 555 0.87 -22.82 19.25
N ILE A 556 1.96 -23.13 18.54
CA ILE A 556 3.03 -22.16 18.28
C ILE A 556 2.48 -20.99 17.45
N LEU A 557 1.80 -21.27 16.34
CA LEU A 557 1.26 -20.25 15.45
C LEU A 557 0.18 -19.39 16.14
N ALA A 558 -0.64 -19.96 17.03
CA ALA A 558 -1.62 -19.21 17.80
C ALA A 558 -0.94 -18.13 18.68
N THR A 559 0.19 -18.46 19.31
CA THR A 559 0.97 -17.48 20.09
C THR A 559 1.52 -16.36 19.20
N TYR A 560 2.12 -16.67 18.05
CA TYR A 560 2.62 -15.64 17.11
C TYR A 560 1.48 -14.81 16.49
N TYR A 561 0.32 -15.42 16.25
CA TYR A 561 -0.85 -14.69 15.79
C TYR A 561 -1.39 -13.72 16.84
N LEU A 562 -1.39 -14.13 18.11
CA LEU A 562 -1.74 -13.23 19.21
C LEU A 562 -0.73 -12.08 19.36
N GLN A 563 0.58 -12.33 19.20
CA GLN A 563 1.60 -11.27 19.17
C GLN A 563 1.38 -10.30 18.00
N ARG A 564 1.00 -10.79 16.81
CA ARG A 564 0.62 -9.94 15.67
C ARG A 564 -0.67 -9.17 15.99
N ALA A 565 -1.66 -9.79 16.61
CA ALA A 565 -2.92 -9.17 16.98
C ALA A 565 -2.77 -8.07 18.05
N THR A 566 -1.80 -8.22 18.96
CA THR A 566 -1.46 -7.21 19.97
C THR A 566 -0.48 -6.15 19.47
N GLY A 567 0.10 -6.32 18.28
CA GLY A 567 1.07 -5.40 17.72
C GLY A 567 2.48 -5.55 18.28
N ASN A 568 2.82 -6.68 18.91
CA ASN A 568 4.13 -6.94 19.53
C ASN A 568 5.07 -7.80 18.66
N LEU A 569 4.66 -8.15 17.44
CA LEU A 569 5.46 -8.93 16.51
C LEU A 569 6.51 -8.09 15.79
#